data_fd2faf462b4538eb9458cd39c12dcd47
#
_entry.id   fd2faf462b4538eb9458cd39c12dcd47
#
_cell.length_a   1.000
_cell.length_b   1.000
_cell.length_c   1.000
_cell.angle_alpha   90.00
_cell.angle_beta   90.00
_cell.angle_gamma   90.00
#
_symmetry.space_group_name_H-M   'P 1'
#
loop_
_entity.id
_entity.type
_entity.pdbx_description
1 polymer ?
#
loop_
_entity_poly.entity_id
_entity_poly.type
_entity_poly.pdbx_seq_one_letter_code
_entity_poly.pdbx_strand_id
1 'polypeptide(L)'
;MGPKGHPAEVGMAGLTIGAMARQAGVAASTLRYYEKVGLLPRPARAGNRRLYDPGSIGRIRIVLLARDAGFSVRETRAFVQGFPPGATPASRWREMAKRKIAELDEAMGRLVQMRLLLNAGFDCQCRTLEDCERLVARRNRDQP
;
A
#
# COMPACT_ATOMS: atom_id res chain seq x y z
N MET A 1 -19.23 29.74 39.40
CA MET A 1 -18.92 28.31 39.66
C MET A 1 -19.47 27.51 38.52
N GLY A 2 -18.65 27.20 37.55
CA GLY A 2 -19.00 26.34 36.43
C GLY A 2 -18.78 24.86 36.79
N PRO A 3 -19.60 23.92 36.28
CA PRO A 3 -19.44 22.51 36.57
C PRO A 3 -18.14 22.00 35.92
N LYS A 4 -17.28 21.42 36.72
CA LYS A 4 -16.12 20.66 36.29
C LYS A 4 -16.62 19.47 35.47
N GLY A 5 -16.44 19.52 34.14
CA GLY A 5 -16.65 18.40 33.28
C GLY A 5 -15.68 17.26 33.68
N HIS A 6 -16.23 16.20 34.24
CA HIS A 6 -15.53 14.93 34.33
C HIS A 6 -15.18 14.48 32.93
N PRO A 7 -13.92 14.07 32.65
CA PRO A 7 -13.67 13.29 31.48
C PRO A 7 -14.42 11.98 31.65
N ALA A 8 -15.36 11.72 30.75
CA ALA A 8 -16.03 10.43 30.68
C ALA A 8 -14.95 9.34 30.58
N GLU A 9 -14.84 8.54 31.62
CA GLU A 9 -14.17 7.24 31.55
C GLU A 9 -14.98 6.39 30.57
N VAL A 10 -14.67 6.54 29.29
CA VAL A 10 -15.02 5.54 28.28
C VAL A 10 -14.24 4.31 28.69
N GLY A 11 -14.87 3.40 29.38
CA GLY A 11 -14.31 2.07 29.64
C GLY A 11 -13.93 1.43 28.31
N MET A 12 -12.66 1.54 27.97
CA MET A 12 -12.09 0.98 26.75
C MET A 12 -12.02 -0.53 26.91
N ALA A 13 -13.14 -1.20 26.65
CA ALA A 13 -13.14 -2.64 26.44
C ALA A 13 -12.29 -2.91 25.19
N GLY A 14 -11.00 -3.17 25.37
CA GLY A 14 -10.08 -3.49 24.28
C GLY A 14 -10.54 -4.70 23.50
N LEU A 15 -10.36 -4.69 22.20
CA LEU A 15 -10.70 -5.81 21.33
C LEU A 15 -9.58 -6.87 21.36
N THR A 16 -9.97 -8.14 21.40
CA THR A 16 -9.02 -9.23 21.15
C THR A 16 -8.57 -9.22 19.70
N ILE A 17 -7.41 -9.81 19.40
CA ILE A 17 -6.90 -9.92 18.02
C ILE A 17 -7.92 -10.61 17.09
N GLY A 18 -8.62 -11.64 17.59
CA GLY A 18 -9.66 -12.32 16.81
C GLY A 18 -10.86 -11.45 16.51
N ALA A 19 -11.32 -10.64 17.47
CA ALA A 19 -12.41 -9.71 17.27
C ALA A 19 -12.02 -8.61 16.27
N MET A 20 -10.84 -8.04 16.42
CA MET A 20 -10.31 -7.03 15.49
C MET A 20 -10.12 -7.59 14.07
N ALA A 21 -9.58 -8.80 13.93
CA ALA A 21 -9.41 -9.47 12.65
C ALA A 21 -10.75 -9.66 11.92
N ARG A 22 -11.78 -10.12 12.64
CA ARG A 22 -13.14 -10.25 12.07
C ARG A 22 -13.71 -8.91 11.63
N GLN A 23 -13.60 -7.88 12.46
CA GLN A 23 -14.15 -6.55 12.13
C GLN A 23 -13.40 -5.86 10.99
N ALA A 24 -12.11 -6.10 10.85
CA ALA A 24 -11.29 -5.57 9.79
C ALA A 24 -11.31 -6.42 8.51
N GLY A 25 -11.86 -7.63 8.55
CA GLY A 25 -11.90 -8.54 7.41
C GLY A 25 -10.52 -9.09 7.00
N VAL A 26 -9.61 -9.27 7.96
CA VAL A 26 -8.24 -9.78 7.72
C VAL A 26 -7.90 -10.91 8.67
N ALA A 27 -6.87 -11.69 8.34
CA ALA A 27 -6.37 -12.72 9.24
C ALA A 27 -5.64 -12.12 10.46
N ALA A 28 -5.69 -12.80 11.60
CA ALA A 28 -4.96 -12.39 12.80
C ALA A 28 -3.43 -12.32 12.56
N SER A 29 -2.89 -13.17 11.68
CA SER A 29 -1.48 -13.14 11.26
C SER A 29 -1.13 -11.84 10.55
N THR A 30 -2.04 -11.29 9.73
CA THR A 30 -1.87 -10.00 9.06
C THR A 30 -1.77 -8.87 10.09
N LEU A 31 -2.60 -8.87 11.13
CA LEU A 31 -2.52 -7.86 12.19
C LEU A 31 -1.20 -7.94 12.96
N ARG A 32 -0.71 -9.14 13.27
CA ARG A 32 0.63 -9.32 13.90
C ARG A 32 1.75 -8.81 13.00
N TYR A 33 1.65 -9.03 11.70
CA TYR A 33 2.59 -8.48 10.74
C TYR A 33 2.55 -6.95 10.73
N TYR A 34 1.36 -6.33 10.73
CA TYR A 34 1.20 -4.88 10.77
C TYR A 34 1.76 -4.25 12.05
N GLU A 35 1.62 -4.92 13.19
CA GLU A 35 2.30 -4.52 14.43
C GLU A 35 3.83 -4.56 14.28
N LYS A 36 4.34 -5.68 13.76
CA LYS A 36 5.79 -5.89 13.59
C LYS A 36 6.43 -4.84 12.70
N VAL A 37 5.76 -4.45 11.62
CA VAL A 37 6.27 -3.46 10.65
C VAL A 37 5.90 -2.01 11.00
N GLY A 38 5.22 -1.77 12.12
CA GLY A 38 4.88 -0.44 12.63
C GLY A 38 3.72 0.25 11.90
N LEU A 39 2.86 -0.50 11.22
CA LEU A 39 1.62 0.00 10.63
C LEU A 39 0.51 0.15 11.67
N LEU A 40 0.52 -0.68 12.72
CA LEU A 40 -0.35 -0.59 13.87
C LEU A 40 0.44 -0.27 15.13
N PRO A 41 -0.16 0.46 16.09
CA PRO A 41 0.44 0.64 17.40
C PRO A 41 0.48 -0.70 18.13
N ARG A 42 1.42 -0.82 19.06
CA ARG A 42 1.48 -2.01 19.92
C ARG A 42 0.22 -2.10 20.77
N PRO A 43 -0.43 -3.28 20.85
CA PRO A 43 -1.59 -3.46 21.69
C PRO A 43 -1.22 -3.33 23.18
N ALA A 44 -2.17 -2.87 23.98
CA ALA A 44 -2.07 -2.99 25.42
C ALA A 44 -2.11 -4.47 25.84
N ARG A 45 -1.59 -4.78 27.01
CA ARG A 45 -1.65 -6.14 27.58
C ARG A 45 -2.48 -6.11 28.86
N ALA A 46 -3.48 -6.96 28.92
CA ALA A 46 -4.18 -7.30 30.15
C ALA A 46 -3.83 -8.76 30.50
N GLY A 47 -2.92 -8.96 31.45
CA GLY A 47 -2.32 -10.26 31.73
C GLY A 47 -1.61 -10.82 30.48
N ASN A 48 -1.99 -12.00 30.04
CA ASN A 48 -1.39 -12.67 28.86
C ASN A 48 -2.13 -12.38 27.53
N ARG A 49 -3.14 -11.46 27.54
CA ARG A 49 -3.95 -11.15 26.35
C ARG A 49 -3.56 -9.80 25.76
N ARG A 50 -3.48 -9.75 24.42
CA ARG A 50 -3.35 -8.50 23.67
C ARG A 50 -4.73 -7.86 23.52
N LEU A 51 -4.83 -6.59 23.88
CA LEU A 51 -6.03 -5.78 23.73
C LEU A 51 -5.73 -4.60 22.80
N TYR A 52 -6.51 -4.51 21.75
CA TYR A 52 -6.40 -3.47 20.74
C TYR A 52 -7.44 -2.37 21.01
N ASP A 53 -7.03 -1.13 20.79
CA ASP A 53 -7.94 -0.01 20.77
C ASP A 53 -8.92 -0.16 19.60
N PRO A 54 -10.25 -0.09 19.85
CA PRO A 54 -11.27 -0.10 18.79
C PRO A 54 -11.02 0.94 17.69
N GLY A 55 -10.45 2.10 18.00
CA GLY A 55 -10.04 3.13 17.05
C GLY A 55 -9.02 2.64 16.01
N SER A 56 -8.28 1.59 16.32
CA SER A 56 -7.32 0.98 15.37
C SER A 56 -7.98 0.36 14.15
N ILE A 57 -9.29 0.06 14.17
CA ILE A 57 -10.01 -0.47 13.00
C ILE A 57 -9.99 0.51 11.84
N GLY A 58 -10.22 1.80 12.12
CA GLY A 58 -10.11 2.85 11.10
C GLY A 58 -8.71 2.90 10.48
N ARG A 59 -7.67 2.78 11.30
CA ARG A 59 -6.28 2.73 10.85
C ARG A 59 -6.01 1.51 9.99
N ILE A 60 -6.52 0.33 10.34
CA ILE A 60 -6.39 -0.88 9.52
C ILE A 60 -7.02 -0.67 8.14
N ARG A 61 -8.22 -0.08 8.07
CA ARG A 61 -8.89 0.21 6.79
C ARG A 61 -8.06 1.13 5.89
N ILE A 62 -7.41 2.14 6.46
CA ILE A 62 -6.49 3.02 5.73
C ILE A 62 -5.28 2.23 5.22
N VAL A 63 -4.70 1.36 6.05
CA VAL A 63 -3.58 0.50 5.65
C VAL A 63 -3.96 -0.44 4.51
N LEU A 64 -5.15 -1.03 4.56
CA LEU A 64 -5.68 -1.90 3.50
C LEU A 64 -5.89 -1.11 2.19
N LEU A 65 -6.50 0.07 2.27
CA LEU A 65 -6.67 0.95 1.11
C LEU A 65 -5.33 1.32 0.46
N ALA A 66 -4.34 1.68 1.27
CA ALA A 66 -3.01 2.01 0.77
C ALA A 66 -2.33 0.80 0.10
N ARG A 67 -2.44 -0.39 0.69
CA ARG A 67 -1.96 -1.64 0.10
C ARG A 67 -2.61 -1.91 -1.27
N ASP A 68 -3.92 -1.80 -1.33
CA ASP A 68 -4.68 -2.08 -2.56
C ASP A 68 -4.41 -1.03 -3.66
N ALA A 69 -4.03 0.20 -3.26
CA ALA A 69 -3.53 1.24 -4.15
C ALA A 69 -2.04 1.07 -4.54
N GLY A 70 -1.38 -0.02 -4.11
CA GLY A 70 -0.01 -0.32 -4.48
C GLY A 70 1.07 0.45 -3.72
N PHE A 71 0.74 1.05 -2.57
CA PHE A 71 1.75 1.67 -1.70
C PHE A 71 2.56 0.60 -0.96
N SER A 72 3.85 0.83 -0.86
CA SER A 72 4.75 0.01 -0.05
C SER A 72 4.45 0.15 1.44
N VAL A 73 4.90 -0.83 2.24
CA VAL A 73 4.83 -0.78 3.70
C VAL A 73 5.48 0.50 4.25
N ARG A 74 6.61 0.92 3.67
CA ARG A 74 7.33 2.14 4.07
C ARG A 74 6.50 3.40 3.83
N GLU A 75 5.90 3.52 2.65
CA GLU A 75 5.04 4.66 2.30
C GLU A 75 3.80 4.71 3.17
N THR A 76 3.12 3.57 3.35
CA THR A 76 1.94 3.45 4.21
C THR A 76 2.29 3.78 5.66
N ARG A 77 3.43 3.30 6.17
CA ARG A 77 3.90 3.62 7.52
C ARG A 77 4.13 5.12 7.71
N ALA A 78 4.81 5.77 6.76
CA ALA A 78 5.03 7.20 6.80
C ALA A 78 3.72 8.00 6.82
N PHE A 79 2.68 7.49 6.15
CA PHE A 79 1.35 8.09 6.16
C PHE A 79 0.64 7.92 7.52
N VAL A 80 0.66 6.73 8.11
CA VAL A 80 -0.11 6.45 9.34
C VAL A 80 0.62 6.85 10.63
N GLN A 81 1.92 7.13 10.60
CA GLN A 81 2.70 7.53 11.78
C GLN A 81 2.59 9.02 12.15
N GLY A 82 1.95 9.82 11.32
CA GLY A 82 1.69 11.22 11.60
C GLY A 82 2.07 12.15 10.44
N PHE A 83 1.78 13.43 10.65
CA PHE A 83 1.95 14.46 9.65
C PHE A 83 2.84 15.57 10.17
N PRO A 84 3.66 16.21 9.31
CA PRO A 84 4.37 17.42 9.66
C PRO A 84 3.40 18.53 10.11
N PRO A 85 3.86 19.51 10.91
CA PRO A 85 3.04 20.67 11.27
C PRO A 85 2.44 21.33 10.03
N GLY A 86 1.13 21.63 10.08
CA GLY A 86 0.41 22.25 8.97
C GLY A 86 -0.04 21.30 7.84
N ALA A 87 0.40 20.04 7.82
CA ALA A 87 -0.10 19.06 6.87
C ALA A 87 -1.39 18.40 7.36
N THR A 88 -2.30 18.13 6.42
CA THR A 88 -3.53 17.39 6.69
C THR A 88 -3.45 15.96 6.08
N PRO A 89 -4.23 14.99 6.59
CA PRO A 89 -4.34 13.68 5.93
C PRO A 89 -4.68 13.79 4.44
N ALA A 90 -5.60 14.70 4.08
CA ALA A 90 -6.02 14.89 2.70
C ALA A 90 -4.91 15.46 1.80
N SER A 91 -4.12 16.42 2.29
CA SER A 91 -3.00 16.98 1.53
C SER A 91 -1.91 15.92 1.32
N ARG A 92 -1.62 15.15 2.34
CA ARG A 92 -0.62 14.11 2.33
C ARG A 92 -1.00 12.95 1.40
N TRP A 93 -2.26 12.53 1.47
CA TRP A 93 -2.80 11.51 0.56
C TRP A 93 -2.71 11.96 -0.90
N ARG A 94 -3.11 13.19 -1.21
CA ARG A 94 -3.03 13.74 -2.57
C ARG A 94 -1.59 13.76 -3.11
N GLU A 95 -0.64 14.13 -2.29
CA GLU A 95 0.78 14.14 -2.66
C GLU A 95 1.28 12.72 -2.96
N MET A 96 0.96 11.76 -2.11
CA MET A 96 1.32 10.36 -2.30
C MET A 96 0.64 9.76 -3.54
N ALA A 97 -0.65 10.04 -3.73
CA ALA A 97 -1.42 9.55 -4.87
C ALA A 97 -0.87 10.08 -6.21
N LYS A 98 -0.51 11.36 -6.29
CA LYS A 98 0.11 11.92 -7.50
C LYS A 98 1.38 11.19 -7.89
N ARG A 99 2.27 10.92 -6.94
CA ARG A 99 3.49 10.16 -7.20
C ARG A 99 3.19 8.74 -7.66
N LYS A 100 2.24 8.07 -6.98
CA LYS A 100 1.86 6.69 -7.31
C LYS A 100 1.20 6.59 -8.69
N ILE A 101 0.37 7.55 -9.07
CA ILE A 101 -0.23 7.61 -10.40
C ILE A 101 0.87 7.76 -11.47
N ALA A 102 1.85 8.64 -11.27
CA ALA A 102 2.96 8.78 -12.20
C ALA A 102 3.80 7.49 -12.36
N GLU A 103 4.07 6.79 -11.24
CA GLU A 103 4.74 5.47 -11.27
C GLU A 103 3.92 4.43 -12.06
N LEU A 104 2.59 4.43 -11.90
CA LEU A 104 1.70 3.51 -12.60
C LEU A 104 1.65 3.84 -14.10
N ASP A 105 1.54 5.12 -14.47
CA ASP A 105 1.54 5.55 -15.87
C ASP A 105 2.83 5.14 -16.58
N GLU A 106 3.97 5.30 -15.93
CA GLU A 106 5.27 4.85 -16.44
C GLU A 106 5.32 3.32 -16.61
N ALA A 107 4.83 2.57 -15.59
CA ALA A 107 4.75 1.12 -15.67
C ALA A 107 3.82 0.63 -16.79
N MET A 108 2.68 1.29 -16.97
CA MET A 108 1.76 1.02 -18.07
C MET A 108 2.41 1.28 -19.43
N GLY A 109 3.15 2.38 -19.56
CA GLY A 109 3.91 2.68 -20.78
C GLY A 109 4.92 1.58 -21.11
N ARG A 110 5.68 1.11 -20.12
CA ARG A 110 6.62 -0.01 -20.30
C ARG A 110 5.89 -1.30 -20.73
N LEU A 111 4.76 -1.63 -20.11
CA LEU A 111 3.99 -2.82 -20.47
C LEU A 111 3.44 -2.74 -21.90
N VAL A 112 2.98 -1.56 -22.33
CA VAL A 112 2.55 -1.33 -23.71
C VAL A 112 3.70 -1.58 -24.68
N GLN A 113 4.90 -1.05 -24.41
CA GLN A 113 6.08 -1.28 -25.24
C GLN A 113 6.47 -2.75 -25.31
N MET A 114 6.47 -3.45 -24.17
CA MET A 114 6.74 -4.89 -24.14
C MET A 114 5.73 -5.67 -24.99
N ARG A 115 4.45 -5.34 -24.89
CA ARG A 115 3.40 -5.97 -25.70
C ARG A 115 3.61 -5.73 -27.20
N LEU A 116 3.97 -4.51 -27.58
CA LEU A 116 4.26 -4.18 -28.99
C LEU A 116 5.45 -4.97 -29.52
N LEU A 117 6.52 -5.11 -28.71
CA LEU A 117 7.69 -5.92 -29.06
C LEU A 117 7.33 -7.39 -29.26
N LEU A 118 6.53 -7.95 -28.35
CA LEU A 118 6.09 -9.34 -28.44
C LEU A 118 5.19 -9.57 -29.68
N ASN A 119 4.23 -8.69 -29.91
CA ASN A 119 3.35 -8.77 -31.08
C ASN A 119 4.15 -8.71 -32.39
N ALA A 120 5.14 -7.83 -32.48
CA ALA A 120 6.02 -7.77 -33.65
C ALA A 120 6.82 -9.06 -33.88
N GLY A 121 7.03 -9.87 -32.84
CA GLY A 121 7.68 -11.18 -32.93
C GLY A 121 6.78 -12.29 -33.46
N PHE A 122 5.45 -12.17 -33.36
CA PHE A 122 4.53 -13.19 -33.86
C PHE A 122 4.57 -13.35 -35.38
N ASP A 123 4.87 -12.28 -36.11
CA ASP A 123 4.96 -12.28 -37.59
C ASP A 123 6.38 -12.57 -38.07
N CYS A 124 7.29 -12.90 -37.16
CA CYS A 124 8.68 -13.20 -37.49
C CYS A 124 8.77 -14.55 -38.24
N GLN A 125 9.39 -14.54 -39.43
CA GLN A 125 9.64 -15.72 -40.24
C GLN A 125 11.09 -16.18 -40.21
N CYS A 126 11.85 -15.73 -39.21
CA CYS A 126 13.26 -16.10 -39.04
C CYS A 126 13.37 -17.63 -38.82
N ARG A 127 14.29 -18.26 -39.58
CA ARG A 127 14.58 -19.70 -39.46
C ARG A 127 15.84 -19.97 -38.64
N THR A 128 16.71 -18.98 -38.52
CA THR A 128 17.95 -19.06 -37.77
C THR A 128 18.08 -17.86 -36.82
N LEU A 129 18.98 -17.95 -35.86
CA LEU A 129 19.26 -16.84 -34.94
C LEU A 129 19.91 -15.67 -35.69
N GLU A 130 20.73 -15.95 -36.72
CA GLU A 130 21.35 -14.93 -37.56
C GLU A 130 20.32 -14.11 -38.34
N ASP A 131 19.22 -14.74 -38.78
CA ASP A 131 18.10 -14.02 -39.40
C ASP A 131 17.47 -13.07 -38.43
N CYS A 132 17.27 -13.51 -37.17
CA CYS A 132 16.72 -12.71 -36.10
C CYS A 132 17.62 -11.53 -35.73
N GLU A 133 18.94 -11.74 -35.64
CA GLU A 133 19.93 -10.69 -35.39
C GLU A 133 19.89 -9.59 -36.45
N ARG A 134 19.82 -10.00 -37.73
CA ARG A 134 19.69 -9.04 -38.85
C ARG A 134 18.43 -8.22 -38.78
N LEU A 135 17.31 -8.83 -38.39
CA LEU A 135 16.03 -8.14 -38.21
C LEU A 135 16.10 -7.11 -37.09
N VAL A 136 16.64 -7.48 -35.93
CA VAL A 136 16.82 -6.61 -34.77
C VAL A 136 17.78 -5.46 -35.11
N ALA A 137 18.88 -5.72 -35.81
CA ALA A 137 19.85 -4.70 -36.19
C ALA A 137 19.26 -3.66 -37.16
N ARG A 138 18.34 -4.04 -38.06
CA ARG A 138 17.62 -3.10 -38.93
C ARG A 138 16.66 -2.21 -38.08
N ARG A 139 15.91 -2.80 -37.16
CA ARG A 139 14.96 -2.09 -36.32
C ARG A 139 15.63 -1.03 -35.46
N ASN A 140 16.82 -1.30 -34.93
CA ASN A 140 17.57 -0.34 -34.11
C ASN A 140 18.12 0.85 -34.91
N ARG A 141 18.26 0.72 -36.24
CA ARG A 141 18.70 1.82 -37.14
C ARG A 141 17.56 2.75 -37.52
N ASP A 142 16.31 2.25 -37.51
CA ASP A 142 15.11 2.98 -37.92
C ASP A 142 14.39 3.66 -36.73
N GLN A 143 14.92 3.54 -35.50
CA GLN A 143 14.46 4.32 -34.35
C GLN A 143 15.24 5.63 -34.28
N PRO A 144 14.53 6.79 -34.33
CA PRO A 144 15.14 8.12 -34.22
C PRO A 144 15.77 8.36 -32.84
#